data_9398cf47ec61b9fae468ec67a798cc89
#
_entry.id   9398cf47ec61b9fae468ec67a798cc89
#
_cell.length_a   1.000
_cell.length_b   1.000
_cell.length_c   1.000
_cell.angle_alpha   90.00
_cell.angle_beta   90.00
_cell.angle_gamma   90.00
#
_symmetry.space_group_name_H-M   'P 1'
#
loop_
_entity.id
_entity.type
_entity.pdbx_description
1 polymer ?
#
loop_
_entity_poly.entity_id
_entity_poly.type
_entity_poly.pdbx_seq_one_letter_code
_entity_poly.pdbx_strand_id
1 'polypeptide(L)'
;MCNYSGSDVVFMAKRIGVFGGSFNPLHIGHLIVAEAAWQEFNLEQVVFVPTGDTPHKNMHHISKIDRFEMVKMAIKENPHFSISSIEIERKGLSYTVDTIKQLHAEWGSEYNIYFIAGTDAVADMPTWKYNEELLDSCHFICASRPSSEERIKQAVAYFGKKGCEKIHFLRTPELEILSLIHIS
;
A
#
# COMPACT_ATOMS: atom_id res chain seq x y z
N MET A 1 -20.22 39.63 26.54
CA MET A 1 -19.86 38.32 27.09
C MET A 1 -20.32 37.28 26.08
N CYS A 2 -19.44 36.84 25.20
CA CYS A 2 -19.73 35.77 24.27
C CYS A 2 -19.16 34.47 24.84
N ASN A 3 -20.04 33.55 25.21
CA ASN A 3 -19.69 32.23 25.68
C ASN A 3 -19.20 31.40 24.51
N TYR A 4 -17.90 31.11 24.45
CA TYR A 4 -17.35 30.03 23.67
C TYR A 4 -17.52 28.74 24.48
N SER A 5 -18.57 28.01 24.22
CA SER A 5 -18.75 26.63 24.66
C SER A 5 -18.93 25.76 23.44
N GLY A 6 -17.97 24.97 23.16
CA GLY A 6 -18.02 23.98 22.10
C GLY A 6 -16.59 23.54 21.74
N SER A 7 -16.06 22.59 22.49
CA SER A 7 -14.90 21.82 22.07
C SER A 7 -15.33 20.95 20.88
N ASP A 8 -15.30 21.50 19.68
CA ASP A 8 -15.30 20.70 18.46
C ASP A 8 -14.00 19.92 18.46
N VAL A 9 -14.06 18.74 19.05
CA VAL A 9 -13.02 17.71 18.85
C VAL A 9 -13.13 17.33 17.38
N VAL A 10 -12.35 17.98 16.55
CA VAL A 10 -12.13 17.54 15.17
C VAL A 10 -11.50 16.16 15.29
N PHE A 11 -12.30 15.11 15.16
CA PHE A 11 -11.80 13.76 15.01
C PHE A 11 -10.99 13.71 13.73
N MET A 12 -9.68 13.87 13.85
CA MET A 12 -8.79 13.65 12.73
C MET A 12 -8.94 12.18 12.34
N ALA A 13 -9.41 11.94 11.12
CA ALA A 13 -9.57 10.59 10.61
C ALA A 13 -8.25 9.83 10.77
N LYS A 14 -8.31 8.65 11.35
CA LYS A 14 -7.15 7.79 11.56
C LYS A 14 -6.55 7.37 10.22
N ARG A 15 -5.23 7.32 10.11
CA ARG A 15 -4.54 6.96 8.87
C ARG A 15 -3.94 5.57 9.01
N ILE A 16 -4.30 4.67 8.11
CA ILE A 16 -3.74 3.32 8.05
C ILE A 16 -3.02 3.11 6.73
N GLY A 17 -1.78 2.63 6.81
CA GLY A 17 -1.04 2.14 5.65
C GLY A 17 -1.47 0.73 5.29
N VAL A 18 -1.71 0.47 4.01
CA VAL A 18 -1.93 -0.87 3.47
C VAL A 18 -0.82 -1.15 2.47
N PHE A 19 0.10 -2.02 2.83
CA PHE A 19 1.21 -2.38 1.96
C PHE A 19 0.90 -3.65 1.19
N GLY A 20 0.38 -3.47 -0.02
CA GLY A 20 0.09 -4.57 -0.95
C GLY A 20 1.33 -5.00 -1.73
N GLY A 21 1.56 -6.29 -1.82
CA GLY A 21 2.70 -6.79 -2.57
C GLY A 21 2.77 -8.30 -2.67
N SER A 22 3.50 -8.79 -3.68
CA SER A 22 3.73 -10.23 -3.80
C SER A 22 4.63 -10.78 -2.70
N PHE A 23 5.56 -9.96 -2.18
CA PHE A 23 6.55 -10.36 -1.17
C PHE A 23 7.17 -11.73 -1.47
N ASN A 24 7.78 -11.83 -2.64
CA ASN A 24 8.34 -13.08 -3.16
C ASN A 24 9.86 -12.99 -3.43
N PRO A 25 10.69 -12.98 -2.37
CA PRO A 25 10.35 -12.88 -0.97
C PRO A 25 10.17 -11.44 -0.46
N LEU A 26 9.73 -11.29 0.80
CA LEU A 26 9.90 -10.04 1.54
C LEU A 26 11.41 -9.80 1.76
N HIS A 27 11.85 -8.54 1.67
CA HIS A 27 13.24 -8.16 1.90
C HIS A 27 13.33 -6.83 2.67
N ILE A 28 14.52 -6.49 3.15
CA ILE A 28 14.74 -5.30 3.98
C ILE A 28 14.22 -4.00 3.34
N GLY A 29 14.26 -3.88 2.01
CA GLY A 29 13.72 -2.72 1.32
C GLY A 29 12.22 -2.51 1.52
N HIS A 30 11.45 -3.59 1.62
CA HIS A 30 10.03 -3.49 1.94
C HIS A 30 9.84 -2.97 3.36
N LEU A 31 10.63 -3.45 4.33
CA LEU A 31 10.53 -3.01 5.73
C LEU A 31 10.91 -1.52 5.87
N ILE A 32 11.96 -1.07 5.18
CA ILE A 32 12.37 0.34 5.18
C ILE A 32 11.29 1.23 4.57
N VAL A 33 10.67 0.81 3.46
CA VAL A 33 9.55 1.54 2.84
C VAL A 33 8.37 1.63 3.80
N ALA A 34 8.01 0.53 4.46
CA ALA A 34 6.92 0.50 5.42
C ALA A 34 7.17 1.44 6.61
N GLU A 35 8.38 1.40 7.18
CA GLU A 35 8.78 2.26 8.29
C GLU A 35 8.80 3.74 7.90
N ALA A 36 9.37 4.07 6.74
CA ALA A 36 9.40 5.43 6.23
C ALA A 36 7.98 5.96 5.96
N ALA A 37 7.10 5.13 5.39
CA ALA A 37 5.71 5.52 5.17
C ALA A 37 4.97 5.75 6.49
N TRP A 38 5.17 4.86 7.47
CA TRP A 38 4.57 5.01 8.79
C TRP A 38 4.94 6.34 9.43
N GLN A 39 6.23 6.71 9.41
CA GLN A 39 6.75 7.95 10.00
C GLN A 39 6.30 9.19 9.23
N GLU A 40 6.51 9.23 7.89
CA GLU A 40 6.30 10.43 7.08
C GLU A 40 4.82 10.81 6.98
N PHE A 41 3.93 9.81 6.90
CA PHE A 41 2.48 10.04 6.75
C PHE A 41 1.71 9.99 8.08
N ASN A 42 2.41 9.83 9.22
CA ASN A 42 1.82 9.69 10.54
C ASN A 42 0.70 8.62 10.56
N LEU A 43 1.04 7.44 10.04
CA LEU A 43 0.11 6.31 10.01
C LEU A 43 -0.01 5.71 11.42
N GLU A 44 -1.20 5.26 11.81
CA GLU A 44 -1.40 4.54 13.07
C GLU A 44 -0.67 3.19 13.04
N GLN A 45 -0.73 2.50 11.91
CA GLN A 45 -0.02 1.26 11.64
C GLN A 45 0.15 1.04 10.13
N VAL A 46 0.98 0.08 9.76
CA VAL A 46 1.08 -0.46 8.40
C VAL A 46 0.65 -1.92 8.38
N VAL A 47 -0.38 -2.22 7.60
CA VAL A 47 -0.92 -3.55 7.40
C VAL A 47 -0.35 -4.14 6.13
N PHE A 48 0.46 -5.18 6.23
CA PHE A 48 0.95 -5.91 5.08
C PHE A 48 -0.16 -6.80 4.52
N VAL A 49 -0.36 -6.74 3.21
CA VAL A 49 -1.33 -7.56 2.49
C VAL A 49 -0.61 -8.33 1.39
N PRO A 50 -0.10 -9.54 1.70
CA PRO A 50 0.47 -10.41 0.67
C PRO A 50 -0.58 -10.77 -0.38
N THR A 51 -0.23 -10.58 -1.66
CA THR A 51 -1.16 -10.84 -2.76
C THR A 51 -1.58 -12.30 -2.82
N GLY A 52 -2.86 -12.53 -3.03
CA GLY A 52 -3.44 -13.82 -3.35
C GLY A 52 -3.13 -14.25 -4.79
N ASP A 53 -4.12 -14.78 -5.47
CA ASP A 53 -4.03 -15.11 -6.89
C ASP A 53 -4.26 -13.84 -7.73
N THR A 54 -3.27 -13.41 -8.51
CA THR A 54 -3.32 -12.17 -9.30
C THR A 54 -3.42 -12.44 -10.78
N PRO A 55 -4.13 -11.60 -11.58
CA PRO A 55 -4.26 -11.80 -13.02
C PRO A 55 -2.95 -11.61 -13.80
N HIS A 56 -1.94 -10.98 -13.20
CA HIS A 56 -0.75 -10.52 -13.91
C HIS A 56 0.55 -11.26 -13.61
N LYS A 57 0.57 -12.19 -12.65
CA LYS A 57 1.80 -12.90 -12.27
C LYS A 57 1.55 -14.39 -12.03
N ASN A 58 2.17 -15.21 -12.89
CA ASN A 58 2.36 -16.62 -12.59
C ASN A 58 3.49 -16.75 -11.56
N MET A 59 3.13 -16.88 -10.29
CA MET A 59 4.09 -17.04 -9.19
C MET A 59 4.32 -18.51 -8.92
N HIS A 60 5.03 -19.20 -9.85
CA HIS A 60 5.12 -20.65 -9.89
C HIS A 60 6.01 -21.32 -8.83
N HIS A 61 6.68 -20.55 -7.93
CA HIS A 61 7.71 -21.13 -7.06
C HIS A 61 7.43 -21.11 -5.57
N ILE A 62 6.62 -20.17 -5.07
CA ILE A 62 6.32 -20.05 -3.64
C ILE A 62 4.81 -19.88 -3.44
N SER A 63 4.23 -20.74 -2.59
CA SER A 63 2.80 -20.67 -2.32
C SER A 63 2.41 -19.34 -1.65
N LYS A 64 1.16 -18.91 -1.84
CA LYS A 64 0.66 -17.70 -1.17
C LYS A 64 0.68 -17.82 0.36
N ILE A 65 0.53 -19.03 0.89
CA ILE A 65 0.60 -19.33 2.31
C ILE A 65 2.02 -19.16 2.82
N ASP A 66 3.03 -19.70 2.12
CA ASP A 66 4.42 -19.57 2.52
C ASP A 66 4.86 -18.09 2.50
N ARG A 67 4.43 -17.31 1.49
CA ARG A 67 4.70 -15.88 1.44
C ARG A 67 4.08 -15.13 2.61
N PHE A 68 2.86 -15.47 2.97
CA PHE A 68 2.18 -14.91 4.14
C PHE A 68 2.95 -15.21 5.42
N GLU A 69 3.35 -16.46 5.67
CA GLU A 69 4.10 -16.83 6.86
C GLU A 69 5.50 -16.17 6.90
N MET A 70 6.17 -16.02 5.77
CA MET A 70 7.45 -15.29 5.70
C MET A 70 7.27 -13.81 6.10
N VAL A 71 6.24 -13.14 5.58
CA VAL A 71 5.95 -11.75 5.96
C VAL A 71 5.63 -11.66 7.45
N LYS A 72 4.76 -12.52 7.95
CA LYS A 72 4.35 -12.56 9.35
C LYS A 72 5.55 -12.73 10.30
N MET A 73 6.47 -13.63 9.97
CA MET A 73 7.70 -13.83 10.76
C MET A 73 8.60 -12.60 10.74
N ALA A 74 8.73 -11.94 9.59
CA ALA A 74 9.64 -10.82 9.45
C ALA A 74 9.17 -9.54 10.15
N ILE A 75 7.86 -9.35 10.32
CA ILE A 75 7.30 -8.13 10.92
C ILE A 75 6.92 -8.28 12.40
N LYS A 76 6.99 -9.48 12.96
CA LYS A 76 6.45 -9.82 14.31
C LYS A 76 6.97 -8.96 15.44
N GLU A 77 8.21 -8.47 15.34
CA GLU A 77 8.85 -7.68 16.40
C GLU A 77 8.58 -6.17 16.27
N ASN A 78 7.94 -5.72 15.17
CA ASN A 78 7.63 -4.31 14.97
C ASN A 78 6.19 -4.02 15.42
N PRO A 79 5.98 -3.19 16.46
CA PRO A 79 4.65 -2.92 17.02
C PRO A 79 3.75 -2.10 16.08
N HIS A 80 4.32 -1.48 15.05
CA HIS A 80 3.58 -0.66 14.07
C HIS A 80 3.19 -1.45 12.83
N PHE A 81 3.61 -2.72 12.73
CA PHE A 81 3.31 -3.57 11.58
C PHE A 81 2.34 -4.68 11.96
N SER A 82 1.40 -4.93 11.07
CA SER A 82 0.49 -6.07 11.15
C SER A 82 0.34 -6.71 9.77
N ILE A 83 -0.34 -7.85 9.71
CA ILE A 83 -0.55 -8.57 8.46
C ILE A 83 -2.03 -8.95 8.34
N SER A 84 -2.56 -8.89 7.13
CA SER A 84 -3.93 -9.33 6.81
C SER A 84 -3.90 -10.49 5.82
N SER A 85 -4.71 -11.50 6.08
CA SER A 85 -4.91 -12.68 5.22
C SER A 85 -5.98 -12.46 4.15
N ILE A 86 -6.53 -11.26 4.05
CA ILE A 86 -7.70 -10.90 3.24
C ILE A 86 -7.63 -11.40 1.77
N GLU A 87 -6.44 -11.32 1.14
CA GLU A 87 -6.24 -11.83 -0.22
C GLU A 87 -5.86 -13.31 -0.25
N ILE A 88 -5.24 -13.83 0.81
CA ILE A 88 -4.89 -15.25 0.92
C ILE A 88 -6.14 -16.12 1.00
N GLU A 89 -7.15 -15.66 1.76
CA GLU A 89 -8.41 -16.35 1.97
C GLU A 89 -9.40 -16.20 0.80
N ARG A 90 -9.20 -15.17 -0.02
CA ARG A 90 -10.08 -14.91 -1.16
C ARG A 90 -9.99 -16.02 -2.20
N LYS A 91 -11.16 -16.48 -2.65
CA LYS A 91 -11.28 -17.43 -3.77
C LYS A 91 -11.25 -16.66 -5.10
N GLY A 92 -10.38 -17.07 -6.00
CA GLY A 92 -10.22 -16.44 -7.32
C GLY A 92 -9.28 -15.23 -7.30
N LEU A 93 -9.34 -14.45 -8.38
CA LEU A 93 -8.43 -13.34 -8.60
C LEU A 93 -8.65 -12.20 -7.60
N SER A 94 -7.58 -11.63 -7.09
CA SER A 94 -7.59 -10.46 -6.21
C SER A 94 -7.31 -9.19 -7.02
N TYR A 95 -8.20 -8.21 -6.87
CA TYR A 95 -8.00 -6.85 -7.38
C TYR A 95 -7.86 -5.89 -6.19
N THR A 96 -6.99 -4.91 -6.32
CA THR A 96 -6.73 -3.93 -5.24
C THR A 96 -7.99 -3.20 -4.80
N VAL A 97 -8.87 -2.85 -5.74
CA VAL A 97 -10.14 -2.18 -5.43
C VAL A 97 -11.03 -3.01 -4.51
N ASP A 98 -11.10 -4.33 -4.72
CA ASP A 98 -11.92 -5.22 -3.89
C ASP A 98 -11.32 -5.37 -2.48
N THR A 99 -9.98 -5.37 -2.40
CA THR A 99 -9.26 -5.42 -1.12
C THR A 99 -9.51 -4.15 -0.31
N ILE A 100 -9.40 -2.97 -0.94
CA ILE A 100 -9.67 -1.69 -0.27
C ILE A 100 -11.13 -1.58 0.19
N LYS A 101 -12.10 -2.00 -0.65
CA LYS A 101 -13.52 -2.03 -0.26
C LYS A 101 -13.78 -2.93 0.95
N GLN A 102 -13.18 -4.10 0.96
CA GLN A 102 -13.34 -5.03 2.07
C GLN A 102 -12.72 -4.48 3.35
N LEU A 103 -11.54 -3.87 3.29
CA LEU A 103 -10.91 -3.21 4.44
C LEU A 103 -11.73 -2.05 4.97
N HIS A 104 -12.35 -1.23 4.10
CA HIS A 104 -13.29 -0.19 4.54
C HIS A 104 -14.52 -0.76 5.24
N ALA A 105 -15.03 -1.88 4.77
CA ALA A 105 -16.16 -2.55 5.40
C ALA A 105 -15.82 -3.13 6.78
N GLU A 106 -14.59 -3.60 6.96
CA GLU A 106 -14.09 -4.17 8.22
C GLU A 106 -13.71 -3.10 9.25
N TRP A 107 -13.05 -2.01 8.81
CA TRP A 107 -12.49 -1.00 9.72
C TRP A 107 -13.40 0.19 9.99
N GLY A 108 -14.35 0.47 9.10
CA GLY A 108 -15.25 1.61 9.21
C GLY A 108 -14.75 2.86 8.48
N SER A 109 -15.58 3.89 8.47
CA SER A 109 -15.34 5.15 7.73
C SER A 109 -14.42 6.12 8.45
N GLU A 110 -14.05 5.83 9.69
CA GLU A 110 -13.11 6.66 10.46
C GLU A 110 -11.66 6.51 10.00
N TYR A 111 -11.36 5.52 9.16
CA TYR A 111 -10.01 5.29 8.66
C TYR A 111 -9.82 5.78 7.23
N ASN A 112 -8.80 6.61 7.05
CA ASN A 112 -8.26 6.93 5.74
C ASN A 112 -7.19 5.91 5.36
N ILE A 113 -7.43 5.15 4.31
CA ILE A 113 -6.48 4.15 3.81
C ILE A 113 -5.43 4.82 2.92
N TYR A 114 -4.18 4.52 3.20
CA TYR A 114 -3.01 4.88 2.40
C TYR A 114 -2.39 3.61 1.82
N PHE A 115 -2.63 3.36 0.54
CA PHE A 115 -2.09 2.17 -0.13
C PHE A 115 -0.64 2.40 -0.54
N ILE A 116 0.28 1.62 0.04
CA ILE A 116 1.71 1.72 -0.21
C ILE A 116 2.06 0.78 -1.37
N ALA A 117 2.67 1.31 -2.41
CA ALA A 117 3.06 0.56 -3.59
C ALA A 117 4.39 1.04 -4.16
N GLY A 118 5.09 0.15 -4.84
CA GLY A 118 6.29 0.50 -5.58
C GLY A 118 6.00 1.33 -6.83
N THR A 119 7.02 1.98 -7.36
CA THR A 119 6.98 2.86 -8.53
C THR A 119 6.27 2.25 -9.73
N ASP A 120 6.63 1.00 -10.08
CA ASP A 120 6.05 0.34 -11.27
C ASP A 120 4.55 0.11 -11.12
N ALA A 121 4.11 -0.28 -9.93
CA ALA A 121 2.69 -0.49 -9.64
C ALA A 121 1.88 0.81 -9.77
N VAL A 122 2.41 1.94 -9.26
CA VAL A 122 1.75 3.24 -9.39
C VAL A 122 1.78 3.74 -10.84
N ALA A 123 2.87 3.53 -11.57
CA ALA A 123 2.97 3.89 -12.98
C ALA A 123 1.99 3.11 -13.88
N ASP A 124 1.72 1.86 -13.52
CA ASP A 124 0.79 1.00 -14.25
C ASP A 124 -0.69 1.17 -13.80
N MET A 125 -0.95 1.95 -12.74
CA MET A 125 -2.28 2.17 -12.17
C MET A 125 -3.33 2.67 -13.19
N PRO A 126 -3.01 3.50 -14.21
CA PRO A 126 -3.96 3.85 -15.27
C PRO A 126 -4.54 2.64 -16.02
N THR A 127 -3.87 1.49 -16.01
CA THR A 127 -4.33 0.26 -16.65
C THR A 127 -5.12 -0.66 -15.71
N TRP A 128 -5.18 -0.33 -14.43
CA TRP A 128 -5.84 -1.18 -13.44
C TRP A 128 -7.35 -1.13 -13.57
N LYS A 129 -7.98 -2.26 -13.28
CA LYS A 129 -9.43 -2.37 -13.26
C LYS A 129 -10.01 -1.46 -12.16
N TYR A 130 -10.99 -0.63 -12.52
CA TYR A 130 -11.65 0.31 -11.61
C TYR A 130 -10.70 1.32 -10.95
N ASN A 131 -9.70 1.78 -11.69
CA ASN A 131 -8.66 2.69 -11.20
C ASN A 131 -9.21 4.01 -10.63
N GLU A 132 -10.23 4.60 -11.26
CA GLU A 132 -10.90 5.81 -10.76
C GLU A 132 -11.58 5.58 -9.42
N GLU A 133 -12.33 4.48 -9.29
CA GLU A 133 -13.01 4.11 -8.06
C GLU A 133 -12.02 3.80 -6.93
N LEU A 134 -10.90 3.17 -7.27
CA LEU A 134 -9.81 2.89 -6.34
C LEU A 134 -9.21 4.18 -5.80
N LEU A 135 -8.98 5.17 -6.67
CA LEU A 135 -8.43 6.46 -6.27
C LEU A 135 -9.42 7.30 -5.46
N ASP A 136 -10.74 7.10 -5.64
CA ASP A 136 -11.76 7.68 -4.77
C ASP A 136 -11.72 7.07 -3.36
N SER A 137 -11.40 5.78 -3.27
CA SER A 137 -11.50 5.00 -2.04
C SER A 137 -10.27 5.10 -1.13
N CYS A 138 -9.08 5.43 -1.64
CA CYS A 138 -7.87 5.52 -0.84
C CYS A 138 -6.86 6.53 -1.39
N HIS A 139 -5.85 6.85 -0.57
CA HIS A 139 -4.64 7.54 -0.99
C HIS A 139 -3.58 6.52 -1.41
N PHE A 140 -2.64 6.94 -2.26
CA PHE A 140 -1.49 6.14 -2.63
C PHE A 140 -0.20 6.76 -2.08
N ILE A 141 0.67 5.92 -1.53
CA ILE A 141 2.04 6.25 -1.18
C ILE A 141 2.93 5.50 -2.16
N CYS A 142 3.60 6.26 -3.03
CA CYS A 142 4.53 5.73 -4.01
C CYS A 142 5.94 5.71 -3.43
N ALA A 143 6.48 4.52 -3.19
CA ALA A 143 7.89 4.36 -2.84
C ALA A 143 8.75 4.59 -4.08
N SER A 144 9.19 5.84 -4.26
CA SER A 144 9.86 6.32 -5.47
C SER A 144 11.31 5.83 -5.54
N ARG A 145 11.71 5.39 -6.74
CA ARG A 145 13.12 5.27 -7.15
C ARG A 145 13.42 6.41 -8.11
N PRO A 146 14.59 7.07 -8.03
CA PRO A 146 14.91 8.23 -8.87
C PRO A 146 14.74 8.01 -10.37
N SER A 147 15.00 6.81 -10.85
CA SER A 147 14.90 6.44 -12.28
C SER A 147 13.46 6.36 -12.83
N SER A 148 12.45 6.47 -12.00
CA SER A 148 11.05 6.20 -12.39
C SER A 148 10.12 7.40 -12.22
N GLU A 149 10.65 8.58 -11.89
CA GLU A 149 9.83 9.78 -11.62
C GLU A 149 8.95 10.19 -12.80
N GLU A 150 9.46 10.08 -14.03
CA GLU A 150 8.71 10.50 -15.22
C GLU A 150 7.46 9.63 -15.45
N ARG A 151 7.57 8.33 -15.28
CA ARG A 151 6.43 7.40 -15.42
C ARG A 151 5.35 7.68 -14.37
N ILE A 152 5.76 8.02 -13.15
CA ILE A 152 4.81 8.36 -12.07
C ILE A 152 4.14 9.70 -12.37
N LYS A 153 4.88 10.71 -12.85
CA LYS A 153 4.31 12.00 -13.27
C LYS A 153 3.23 11.81 -14.35
N GLN A 154 3.46 10.89 -15.29
CA GLN A 154 2.47 10.54 -16.32
C GLN A 154 1.22 9.90 -15.70
N ALA A 155 1.38 8.99 -14.73
CA ALA A 155 0.24 8.41 -14.03
C ALA A 155 -0.55 9.45 -13.22
N VAL A 156 0.14 10.34 -12.50
CA VAL A 156 -0.49 11.46 -11.80
C VAL A 156 -1.25 12.37 -12.76
N ALA A 157 -0.63 12.72 -13.91
CA ALA A 157 -1.25 13.55 -14.92
C ALA A 157 -2.49 12.89 -15.56
N TYR A 158 -2.49 11.58 -15.73
CA TYR A 158 -3.65 10.83 -16.24
C TYR A 158 -4.89 11.05 -15.36
N PHE A 159 -4.73 11.06 -14.04
CA PHE A 159 -5.83 11.27 -13.08
C PHE A 159 -6.08 12.77 -12.80
N GLY A 160 -5.33 13.67 -13.39
CA GLY A 160 -5.49 15.12 -13.25
C GLY A 160 -5.46 15.60 -11.80
N LYS A 161 -6.44 16.42 -11.39
CA LYS A 161 -6.51 16.98 -10.05
C LYS A 161 -6.54 15.88 -8.96
N LYS A 162 -7.30 14.82 -9.19
CA LYS A 162 -7.40 13.67 -8.26
C LYS A 162 -6.05 12.99 -8.05
N GLY A 163 -5.27 12.80 -9.12
CA GLY A 163 -3.92 12.26 -9.03
C GLY A 163 -3.00 13.11 -8.15
N CYS A 164 -3.04 14.43 -8.32
CA CYS A 164 -2.24 15.35 -7.48
C CYS A 164 -2.64 15.31 -6.00
N GLU A 165 -3.92 15.11 -5.70
CA GLU A 165 -4.43 15.09 -4.32
C GLU A 165 -4.27 13.74 -3.62
N LYS A 166 -4.25 12.65 -4.37
CA LYS A 166 -4.34 11.28 -3.83
C LYS A 166 -3.06 10.46 -3.96
N ILE A 167 -2.13 10.83 -4.86
CA ILE A 167 -0.87 10.11 -5.05
C ILE A 167 0.25 10.91 -4.39
N HIS A 168 0.84 10.36 -3.37
CA HIS A 168 1.91 10.94 -2.57
C HIS A 168 3.22 10.25 -2.86
N PHE A 169 4.31 11.00 -2.81
CA PHE A 169 5.65 10.47 -3.00
C PHE A 169 6.33 10.27 -1.66
N LEU A 170 6.83 9.07 -1.44
CA LEU A 170 7.65 8.75 -0.28
C LEU A 170 9.13 8.90 -0.67
N ARG A 171 9.85 9.72 0.04
CA ARG A 171 11.30 9.85 -0.10
C ARG A 171 11.99 8.75 0.69
N THR A 172 12.35 7.67 0.03
CA THR A 172 13.21 6.65 0.64
C THR A 172 14.66 6.90 0.32
N PRO A 173 15.60 6.58 1.22
CA PRO A 173 17.00 6.49 0.85
C PRO A 173 17.18 5.56 -0.34
N GLU A 174 18.09 5.90 -1.25
CA GLU A 174 18.45 5.03 -2.36
C GLU A 174 19.09 3.75 -1.81
N LEU A 175 18.29 2.70 -1.73
CA LEU A 175 18.78 1.37 -1.42
C LEU A 175 18.82 0.58 -2.72
N GLU A 176 20.00 0.44 -3.30
CA GLU A 176 20.26 -0.54 -4.34
C GLU A 176 20.15 -1.94 -3.74
N ILE A 177 18.93 -2.40 -3.53
CA ILE A 177 18.70 -3.78 -3.17
C ILE A 177 18.64 -4.56 -4.47
N LEU A 178 19.78 -5.11 -4.83
CA LEU A 178 19.86 -6.11 -5.88
C LEU A 178 19.00 -7.31 -5.46
N SER A 179 17.89 -7.49 -6.15
CA SER A 179 17.16 -8.76 -6.07
C SER A 179 18.05 -9.83 -6.67
N LEU A 180 18.71 -10.58 -5.82
CA LEU A 180 19.58 -11.73 -6.23
C LEU A 180 18.79 -12.92 -6.79
N ILE A 181 17.52 -12.72 -7.19
CA ILE A 181 16.71 -13.78 -7.79
C ILE A 181 16.78 -13.70 -9.32
N HIS A 182 17.97 -13.71 -9.85
CA HIS A 182 18.29 -14.21 -11.17
C HIS A 182 19.38 -15.28 -11.03
N ILE A 183 19.04 -16.34 -10.32
CA ILE A 183 19.77 -17.60 -10.48
C ILE A 183 18.93 -18.40 -11.46
N SER A 184 19.38 -18.39 -12.69
CA SER A 184 18.97 -19.26 -13.80
C SER A 184 18.98 -20.73 -13.42
#